data_c746e688e487cac871bef424eae50003
#
_entry.id   c746e688e487cac871bef424eae50003
#
_cell.length_a   1.000
_cell.length_b   1.000
_cell.length_c   1.000
_cell.angle_alpha   90.00
_cell.angle_beta   90.00
_cell.angle_gamma   90.00
#
_symmetry.space_group_name_H-M   'P 1'
#
loop_
_entity.id
_entity.type
_entity.pdbx_description
1 polymer ?
#
loop_
_entity_poly.entity_id
_entity_poly.type
_entity_poly.pdbx_seq_one_letter_code
_entity_poly.pdbx_strand_id
1 'polypeptide(L)'
;FVMEVLKKQQEKQARQKIEAGKLWNEGKFQNLVFTHKDGSHLSQPTVWKQFQKLLKKAGLEHHRVHDLRHTFAVNSLRAGDDIKTLQENMGHFSAAFTLDRYGHVSEEMRKASSQRMQAFIEELKGKK
;
A
#
# COMPACT_ATOMS: atom_id res chain seq x y z
N PHE A 1 12.15 -3.01 -0.84
CA PHE A 1 11.71 -1.83 -1.64
C PHE A 1 11.08 -0.73 -0.76
N VAL A 2 9.93 -0.99 -0.08
CA VAL A 2 9.22 0.07 0.69
C VAL A 2 10.12 0.69 1.77
N MET A 3 10.84 -0.12 2.54
CA MET A 3 11.74 0.35 3.58
C MET A 3 12.89 1.21 3.04
N GLU A 4 13.38 0.91 1.85
CA GLU A 4 14.41 1.73 1.17
C GLU A 4 13.87 3.11 0.79
N VAL A 5 12.63 3.15 0.26
CA VAL A 5 11.96 4.42 -0.07
C VAL A 5 11.76 5.26 1.19
N LEU A 6 11.33 4.64 2.30
CA LEU A 6 11.13 5.33 3.58
C LEU A 6 12.46 5.85 4.17
N LYS A 7 13.55 5.08 4.07
CA LYS A 7 14.89 5.54 4.47
C LYS A 7 15.35 6.77 3.67
N LYS A 8 15.19 6.73 2.35
CA LYS A 8 15.49 7.88 1.47
C LYS A 8 14.63 9.10 1.81
N GLN A 9 13.36 8.89 2.17
CA GLN A 9 12.48 9.97 2.62
C GLN A 9 12.95 10.55 3.95
N GLN A 10 13.36 9.73 4.91
CA GLN A 10 13.91 10.15 6.19
C GLN A 10 15.18 11.01 6.01
N GLU A 11 16.12 10.56 5.17
CA GLU A 11 17.34 11.31 4.86
C GLU A 11 17.01 12.65 4.18
N LYS A 12 16.06 12.64 3.25
CA LYS A 12 15.60 13.86 2.59
C LYS A 12 15.00 14.84 3.59
N GLN A 13 14.16 14.38 4.49
CA GLN A 13 13.49 15.20 5.50
C GLN A 13 14.51 15.75 6.51
N ALA A 14 15.50 14.96 6.91
CA ALA A 14 16.60 15.43 7.77
C ALA A 14 17.38 16.59 7.13
N ARG A 15 17.68 16.49 5.82
CA ARG A 15 18.31 17.59 5.07
C ARG A 15 17.43 18.83 5.02
N GLN A 16 16.15 18.67 4.72
CA GLN A 16 15.18 19.78 4.71
C GLN A 16 15.06 20.47 6.08
N LYS A 17 15.12 19.69 7.18
CA LYS A 17 15.09 20.22 8.55
C LYS A 17 16.31 21.08 8.84
N ILE A 18 17.49 20.65 8.39
CA ILE A 18 18.73 21.43 8.53
C ILE A 18 18.67 22.71 7.71
N GLU A 19 18.24 22.61 6.44
CA GLU A 19 18.10 23.76 5.53
C GLU A 19 17.09 24.79 6.04
N ALA A 20 15.95 24.35 6.56
CA ALA A 20 14.90 25.22 7.10
C ALA A 20 15.32 25.88 8.44
N GLY A 21 16.17 25.21 9.23
CA GLY A 21 16.64 25.72 10.53
C GLY A 21 15.49 26.19 11.42
N LYS A 22 15.48 27.48 11.77
CA LYS A 22 14.45 28.10 12.62
C LYS A 22 13.08 28.18 11.96
N LEU A 23 12.97 28.01 10.65
CA LEU A 23 11.72 28.00 9.90
C LEU A 23 11.02 26.63 9.90
N TRP A 24 11.70 25.60 10.42
CA TRP A 24 11.09 24.28 10.55
C TRP A 24 9.95 24.32 11.56
N ASN A 25 8.75 23.98 11.10
CA ASN A 25 7.52 24.07 11.89
C ASN A 25 6.65 22.81 11.72
N GLU A 26 6.72 21.92 12.68
CA GLU A 26 5.88 20.71 12.72
C GLU A 26 4.43 21.01 13.16
N GLY A 27 4.14 22.21 13.65
CA GLY A 27 2.81 22.62 14.09
C GLY A 27 2.24 21.71 15.20
N LYS A 28 1.00 21.27 15.02
CA LYS A 28 0.30 20.36 15.94
C LYS A 28 0.72 18.89 15.77
N PHE A 29 1.35 18.54 14.65
CA PHE A 29 1.69 17.17 14.29
C PHE A 29 3.20 17.01 14.30
N GLN A 30 3.71 16.23 15.23
CA GLN A 30 5.13 15.94 15.34
C GLN A 30 5.49 14.61 14.67
N ASN A 31 6.74 14.49 14.25
CA ASN A 31 7.30 13.24 13.71
C ASN A 31 6.56 12.69 12.47
N LEU A 32 6.04 13.57 11.63
CA LEU A 32 5.40 13.16 10.38
C LEU A 32 6.43 12.60 9.39
N VAL A 33 6.07 11.51 8.72
CA VAL A 33 6.91 10.88 7.68
C VAL A 33 6.95 11.74 6.42
N PHE A 34 5.84 12.40 6.09
CA PHE A 34 5.70 13.25 4.91
C PHE A 34 5.25 14.65 5.30
N THR A 35 6.05 15.65 4.93
CA THR A 35 5.80 17.06 5.26
C THR A 35 6.02 17.94 4.03
N HIS A 36 5.64 19.20 4.13
CA HIS A 36 6.18 20.26 3.29
C HIS A 36 7.69 20.48 3.61
N LYS A 37 8.37 21.30 2.79
CA LYS A 37 9.80 21.61 2.99
C LYS A 37 10.11 22.32 4.30
N ASP A 38 9.14 23.01 4.88
CA ASP A 38 9.20 23.72 6.14
C ASP A 38 8.78 22.87 7.35
N GLY A 39 8.50 21.59 7.15
CA GLY A 39 8.07 20.68 8.23
C GLY A 39 6.56 20.64 8.47
N SER A 40 5.79 21.52 7.87
CA SER A 40 4.34 21.55 8.06
C SER A 40 3.63 20.33 7.43
N HIS A 41 2.49 19.96 7.98
CA HIS A 41 1.73 18.79 7.50
C HIS A 41 1.15 19.00 6.10
N LEU A 42 1.12 17.93 5.30
CA LEU A 42 0.48 17.93 3.99
C LEU A 42 -1.04 17.87 4.15
N SER A 43 -1.73 18.85 3.59
CA SER A 43 -3.19 18.81 3.54
C SER A 43 -3.70 17.78 2.52
N GLN A 44 -4.91 17.24 2.75
CA GLN A 44 -5.54 16.31 1.81
C GLN A 44 -5.64 16.87 0.39
N PRO A 45 -6.04 18.14 0.16
CA PRO A 45 -6.04 18.73 -1.19
C PRO A 45 -4.66 18.79 -1.83
N THR A 46 -3.60 19.01 -1.04
CA THR A 46 -2.22 19.02 -1.53
C THR A 46 -1.81 17.64 -2.06
N VAL A 47 -2.06 16.59 -1.26
CA VAL A 47 -1.79 15.19 -1.67
C VAL A 47 -2.57 14.83 -2.92
N TRP A 48 -3.87 15.16 -2.96
CA TRP A 48 -4.72 14.91 -4.11
C TRP A 48 -4.21 15.60 -5.38
N LYS A 49 -3.89 16.90 -5.30
CA LYS A 49 -3.34 17.66 -6.46
C LYS A 49 -2.03 17.07 -6.98
N GLN A 50 -1.13 16.66 -6.09
CA GLN A 50 0.12 16.04 -6.50
C GLN A 50 -0.10 14.68 -7.15
N PHE A 51 -1.01 13.87 -6.61
CA PHE A 51 -1.38 12.59 -7.19
C PHE A 51 -1.97 12.74 -8.60
N GLN A 52 -2.91 13.67 -8.81
CA GLN A 52 -3.47 13.95 -10.14
C GLN A 52 -2.41 14.40 -11.15
N LYS A 53 -1.42 15.21 -10.73
CA LYS A 53 -0.30 15.59 -11.59
C LYS A 53 0.56 14.37 -12.00
N LEU A 54 0.79 13.43 -11.08
CA LEU A 54 1.53 12.20 -11.37
C LEU A 54 0.78 11.31 -12.34
N LEU A 55 -0.55 11.12 -12.15
CA LEU A 55 -1.38 10.35 -13.07
C LEU A 55 -1.33 10.94 -14.50
N LYS A 56 -1.53 12.25 -14.61
CA LYS A 56 -1.44 12.95 -15.92
C LYS A 56 -0.07 12.77 -16.57
N LYS A 57 1.02 12.88 -15.80
CA LYS A 57 2.38 12.67 -16.29
C LYS A 57 2.64 11.23 -16.75
N ALA A 58 1.99 10.27 -16.11
CA ALA A 58 2.06 8.84 -16.44
C ALA A 58 1.11 8.43 -17.59
N GLY A 59 0.30 9.34 -18.13
CA GLY A 59 -0.71 9.01 -19.15
C GLY A 59 -1.86 8.16 -18.63
N LEU A 60 -2.10 8.18 -17.31
CA LEU A 60 -3.17 7.42 -16.67
C LEU A 60 -4.43 8.28 -16.49
N GLU A 61 -5.59 7.61 -16.53
CA GLU A 61 -6.87 8.23 -16.24
C GLU A 61 -6.97 8.72 -14.79
N HIS A 62 -8.03 9.48 -14.53
CA HIS A 62 -8.32 9.98 -13.20
C HIS A 62 -8.62 8.84 -12.23
N HIS A 63 -7.80 8.74 -11.16
CA HIS A 63 -7.99 7.82 -10.04
C HIS A 63 -7.97 8.59 -8.72
N ARG A 64 -8.60 8.02 -7.70
CA ARG A 64 -8.56 8.54 -6.33
C ARG A 64 -7.35 7.97 -5.60
N VAL A 65 -6.80 8.70 -4.64
CA VAL A 65 -5.72 8.19 -3.75
C VAL A 65 -6.17 6.89 -3.04
N HIS A 66 -7.46 6.79 -2.69
CA HIS A 66 -8.03 5.60 -2.05
C HIS A 66 -8.00 4.35 -2.95
N ASP A 67 -8.00 4.53 -4.26
CA ASP A 67 -7.93 3.42 -5.21
C ASP A 67 -6.58 2.68 -5.16
N LEU A 68 -5.51 3.37 -4.72
CA LEU A 68 -4.22 2.73 -4.42
C LEU A 68 -4.34 1.70 -3.30
N ARG A 69 -5.17 1.97 -2.29
CA ARG A 69 -5.46 1.04 -1.20
C ARG A 69 -6.20 -0.20 -1.70
N HIS A 70 -7.16 -0.03 -2.62
CA HIS A 70 -7.83 -1.16 -3.27
C HIS A 70 -6.86 -1.98 -4.11
N THR A 71 -6.00 -1.31 -4.88
CA THR A 71 -4.96 -1.97 -5.68
C THR A 71 -4.01 -2.79 -4.80
N PHE A 72 -3.57 -2.23 -3.67
CA PHE A 72 -2.76 -2.98 -2.70
C PHE A 72 -3.48 -4.22 -2.22
N ALA A 73 -4.74 -4.11 -1.79
CA ALA A 73 -5.52 -5.23 -1.29
C ALA A 73 -5.66 -6.38 -2.31
N VAL A 74 -6.01 -6.04 -3.56
CA VAL A 74 -6.12 -7.02 -4.64
C VAL A 74 -4.78 -7.70 -4.93
N ASN A 75 -3.70 -6.92 -4.99
CA ASN A 75 -2.37 -7.47 -5.27
C ASN A 75 -1.84 -8.34 -4.12
N SER A 76 -2.09 -7.97 -2.85
CA SER A 76 -1.76 -8.80 -1.68
C SER A 76 -2.45 -10.16 -1.77
N LEU A 77 -3.76 -10.20 -2.02
CA LEU A 77 -4.49 -11.45 -2.18
C LEU A 77 -3.96 -12.28 -3.36
N ARG A 78 -3.69 -11.66 -4.51
CA ARG A 78 -3.09 -12.34 -5.67
C ARG A 78 -1.69 -12.86 -5.40
N ALA A 79 -0.92 -12.17 -4.57
CA ALA A 79 0.40 -12.61 -4.10
C ALA A 79 0.34 -13.78 -3.12
N GLY A 80 -0.84 -14.10 -2.59
CA GLY A 80 -1.06 -15.24 -1.71
C GLY A 80 -1.29 -14.90 -0.24
N ASP A 81 -1.39 -13.61 0.12
CA ASP A 81 -1.76 -13.20 1.47
C ASP A 81 -3.17 -13.73 1.80
N ASP A 82 -3.35 -14.23 3.02
CA ASP A 82 -4.67 -14.58 3.51
C ASP A 82 -5.46 -13.31 3.91
N ILE A 83 -6.78 -13.46 4.00
CA ILE A 83 -7.69 -12.34 4.29
C ILE A 83 -7.42 -11.70 5.65
N LYS A 84 -6.99 -12.48 6.64
CA LYS A 84 -6.70 -11.97 7.98
C LYS A 84 -5.43 -11.11 7.97
N THR A 85 -4.38 -11.59 7.35
CA THR A 85 -3.14 -10.82 7.14
C THR A 85 -3.41 -9.52 6.38
N LEU A 86 -4.22 -9.58 5.32
CA LEU A 86 -4.63 -8.38 4.60
C LEU A 86 -5.43 -7.42 5.48
N GLN A 87 -6.37 -7.92 6.29
CA GLN A 87 -7.14 -7.11 7.24
C GLN A 87 -6.22 -6.35 8.20
N GLU A 88 -5.25 -7.05 8.80
CA GLU A 88 -4.30 -6.46 9.74
C GLU A 88 -3.45 -5.38 9.06
N ASN A 89 -2.87 -5.68 7.89
CA ASN A 89 -2.07 -4.73 7.11
C ASN A 89 -2.86 -3.49 6.66
N MET A 90 -4.16 -3.66 6.42
CA MET A 90 -5.05 -2.57 6.01
C MET A 90 -5.62 -1.80 7.21
N GLY A 91 -5.47 -2.29 8.44
CA GLY A 91 -6.09 -1.70 9.62
C GLY A 91 -7.63 -1.70 9.53
N HIS A 92 -8.23 -2.71 8.92
CA HIS A 92 -9.68 -2.85 8.85
C HIS A 92 -10.24 -3.34 10.17
N PHE A 93 -11.39 -2.79 10.57
CA PHE A 93 -12.06 -3.17 11.83
C PHE A 93 -12.56 -4.62 11.82
N SER A 94 -12.91 -5.20 10.65
CA SER A 94 -13.36 -6.58 10.56
C SER A 94 -12.90 -7.28 9.27
N ALA A 95 -12.66 -8.59 9.37
CA ALA A 95 -12.38 -9.45 8.22
C ALA A 95 -13.60 -9.57 7.29
N ALA A 96 -14.82 -9.46 7.82
CA ALA A 96 -16.04 -9.46 7.03
C ALA A 96 -16.06 -8.34 5.98
N PHE A 97 -15.66 -7.13 6.36
CA PHE A 97 -15.55 -6.01 5.41
C PHE A 97 -14.55 -6.30 4.28
N THR A 98 -13.41 -6.90 4.62
CA THR A 98 -12.39 -7.27 3.63
C THR A 98 -12.90 -8.38 2.70
N LEU A 99 -13.58 -9.38 3.24
CA LEU A 99 -14.15 -10.48 2.49
C LEU A 99 -15.27 -10.03 1.55
N ASP A 100 -16.18 -9.19 2.02
CA ASP A 100 -17.29 -8.64 1.23
C ASP A 100 -16.75 -7.83 0.01
N ARG A 101 -15.72 -7.04 0.24
CA ARG A 101 -15.15 -6.17 -0.79
C ARG A 101 -14.26 -6.92 -1.80
N TYR A 102 -13.55 -7.95 -1.37
CA TYR A 102 -12.51 -8.65 -2.15
C TYR A 102 -12.75 -10.15 -2.31
N GLY A 103 -13.93 -10.65 -1.92
CA GLY A 103 -14.26 -12.08 -1.94
C GLY A 103 -14.19 -12.71 -3.34
N HIS A 104 -14.42 -11.92 -4.41
CA HIS A 104 -14.28 -12.38 -5.78
C HIS A 104 -12.83 -12.79 -6.12
N VAL A 105 -11.83 -12.14 -5.54
CA VAL A 105 -10.41 -12.50 -5.72
C VAL A 105 -10.10 -13.85 -5.05
N SER A 106 -10.82 -14.19 -3.96
CA SER A 106 -10.64 -15.44 -3.24
C SER A 106 -11.13 -16.69 -4.03
N GLU A 107 -12.02 -16.52 -5.02
CA GLU A 107 -12.41 -17.63 -5.89
C GLU A 107 -11.29 -18.06 -6.85
N GLU A 108 -10.57 -17.10 -7.42
CA GLU A 108 -9.38 -17.39 -8.24
C GLU A 108 -8.32 -18.09 -7.40
N MET A 109 -8.11 -17.65 -6.16
CA MET A 109 -7.17 -18.28 -5.23
C MET A 109 -7.57 -19.70 -4.85
N ARG A 110 -8.88 -19.99 -4.68
CA ARG A 110 -9.38 -21.35 -4.40
C ARG A 110 -9.13 -22.29 -5.58
N LYS A 111 -9.36 -21.83 -6.81
CA LYS A 111 -9.04 -22.61 -8.03
C LYS A 111 -7.54 -22.90 -8.11
N ALA A 112 -6.69 -21.90 -7.90
CA ALA A 112 -5.24 -22.06 -7.90
C ALA A 112 -4.77 -22.99 -6.77
N SER A 113 -5.39 -22.94 -5.57
CA SER A 113 -5.10 -23.85 -4.46
C SER A 113 -5.47 -25.30 -4.80
N SER A 114 -6.63 -25.53 -5.43
CA SER A 114 -7.05 -26.85 -5.88
C SER A 114 -6.08 -27.43 -6.91
N GLN A 115 -5.62 -26.62 -7.86
CA GLN A 115 -4.63 -27.05 -8.86
C GLN A 115 -3.26 -27.41 -8.22
N ARG A 116 -2.80 -26.60 -7.24
CA ARG A 116 -1.57 -26.92 -6.49
C ARG A 116 -1.68 -28.22 -5.72
N MET A 117 -2.83 -28.47 -5.07
CA MET A 117 -3.07 -29.71 -4.34
C MET A 117 -3.10 -30.91 -5.29
N GLN A 118 -3.75 -30.77 -6.44
CA GLN A 118 -3.78 -31.81 -7.47
C GLN A 118 -2.35 -32.16 -7.95
N ALA A 119 -1.56 -31.15 -8.29
CA ALA A 119 -0.16 -31.35 -8.71
C ALA A 119 0.68 -32.04 -7.62
N PHE A 120 0.51 -31.64 -6.36
CA PHE A 120 1.18 -32.26 -5.22
C PHE A 120 0.82 -33.74 -5.05
N ILE A 121 -0.47 -34.09 -5.19
CA ILE A 121 -0.93 -35.48 -5.12
C ILE A 121 -0.35 -36.30 -6.28
N GLU A 122 -0.29 -35.75 -7.48
CA GLU A 122 0.30 -36.43 -8.66
C GLU A 122 1.81 -36.67 -8.48
N GLU A 123 2.54 -35.68 -7.93
CA GLU A 123 3.96 -35.85 -7.59
C GLU A 123 4.18 -36.98 -6.56
N LEU A 124 3.32 -37.09 -5.55
CA LEU A 124 3.41 -38.17 -4.56
C LEU A 124 3.14 -39.56 -5.17
N LYS A 125 2.21 -39.63 -6.13
CA LYS A 125 1.90 -40.88 -6.83
C LYS A 125 3.02 -41.33 -7.80
N GLY A 126 3.72 -40.37 -8.41
CA GLY A 126 4.81 -40.62 -9.34
C GLY A 126 6.13 -41.06 -8.67
N LYS A 127 6.23 -40.95 -7.35
CA LYS A 127 7.40 -41.40 -6.55
C LYS A 127 7.28 -42.84 -6.02
N LYS A 128 6.29 -43.60 -6.47
CA LYS A 128 6.18 -45.06 -6.26
C LYS A 128 6.64 -45.77 -7.52
#